data_ff92e3657336a8bf21f233175ac07159
#
_entry.id   ff92e3657336a8bf21f233175ac07159
#
_cell.length_a   1.000
_cell.length_b   1.000
_cell.length_c   1.000
_cell.angle_alpha   90.00
_cell.angle_beta   90.00
_cell.angle_gamma   90.00
#
_symmetry.space_group_name_H-M   'P 1'
#
loop_
_entity.id
_entity.type
_entity.pdbx_description
1 polymer ?
#
loop_
_entity_poly.entity_id
_entity_poly.type
_entity_poly.pdbx_seq_one_letter_code
_entity_poly.pdbx_strand_id
1 'polypeptide(L)'
;LPASPVTAVLAGVFVALAGWPLLAMLGFARVRTGFRAAMTQVHDMAGIFTGWLIYVITLSGTLSVFRPEISLWARPELRAGAVDPVAATSAAFGWLSQHAPHASAWYITPARARAPFSWAAWDENGVFIQRALDPITGAPDTIRDTLGGDFFYRFHFELQLPYPWGRLIAAIAALALVFVLLTGIVAHRRIFLDLFTFRPKKGQRSWLDAHNLAGVAALPFHLTIAFTGAVTLASLVMPWAALAHYPDAAAFESALAPSLSSPEATGTAATLAPIGPVLAEAAERLKTEGMNQIYVYNPSDKAATIVVLGDNNDRIAFGTHVLRFEGKTGKLLSDTHEERPVVTAFAVLYGLHVAHFAPLATRWLYFGSGVLLLIVTGSGLRLWLRRRLRRGDSVRLVLLERINVGVVAGAPVAFAAFFLANHLLPVTLANRAEREIQVVFAVWFLLLLLALTLPARKGWQILAVLGAAEAIGISVLSAPWGERVECGVSLVSLCLAACCIQAFRSMRRVHDGV
;
A
#
# COMPACT_ATOMS: atom_id res chain seq x y z
N LEU A 1 -13.47 6.84 2.72
CA LEU A 1 -14.57 6.98 1.74
C LEU A 1 -14.94 5.59 1.26
N PRO A 2 -16.21 5.18 1.26
CA PRO A 2 -16.59 3.97 0.56
C PRO A 2 -16.24 4.13 -0.92
N ALA A 3 -15.67 3.07 -1.52
CA ALA A 3 -15.40 3.06 -2.95
C ALA A 3 -16.73 3.31 -3.70
N SER A 4 -16.69 4.09 -4.78
CA SER A 4 -17.90 4.27 -5.58
C SER A 4 -18.39 2.92 -6.13
N PRO A 5 -19.69 2.77 -6.44
CA PRO A 5 -20.20 1.54 -7.04
C PRO A 5 -19.42 1.11 -8.29
N VAL A 6 -18.96 2.06 -9.09
CA VAL A 6 -18.18 1.80 -10.31
C VAL A 6 -16.80 1.23 -9.96
N THR A 7 -16.10 1.82 -8.98
CA THR A 7 -14.80 1.33 -8.53
C THR A 7 -14.93 -0.07 -7.91
N ALA A 8 -15.97 -0.31 -7.12
CA ALA A 8 -16.25 -1.61 -6.52
C ALA A 8 -16.54 -2.68 -7.60
N VAL A 9 -17.31 -2.36 -8.63
CA VAL A 9 -17.59 -3.27 -9.76
C VAL A 9 -16.31 -3.58 -10.54
N LEU A 10 -15.50 -2.56 -10.88
CA LEU A 10 -14.24 -2.76 -11.62
C LEU A 10 -13.25 -3.59 -10.81
N ALA A 11 -13.13 -3.33 -9.50
CA ALA A 11 -12.30 -4.13 -8.60
C ALA A 11 -12.84 -5.57 -8.46
N GLY A 12 -14.17 -5.74 -8.36
CA GLY A 12 -14.83 -7.05 -8.32
C GLY A 12 -14.59 -7.88 -9.59
N VAL A 13 -14.72 -7.26 -10.77
CA VAL A 13 -14.38 -7.90 -12.06
C VAL A 13 -12.91 -8.32 -12.09
N PHE A 14 -12.01 -7.48 -11.58
CA PHE A 14 -10.59 -7.79 -11.52
C PHE A 14 -10.29 -8.98 -10.58
N VAL A 15 -10.90 -9.02 -9.39
CA VAL A 15 -10.79 -10.14 -8.44
C VAL A 15 -11.38 -11.42 -9.03
N ALA A 16 -12.52 -11.33 -9.74
CA ALA A 16 -13.11 -12.47 -10.43
C ALA A 16 -12.21 -13.02 -11.55
N LEU A 17 -11.57 -12.13 -12.33
CA LEU A 17 -10.60 -12.52 -13.36
C LEU A 17 -9.32 -13.13 -12.76
N ALA A 18 -8.85 -12.64 -11.62
CA ALA A 18 -7.75 -13.23 -10.87
C ALA A 18 -8.13 -14.59 -10.24
N GLY A 19 -9.41 -14.79 -9.88
CA GLY A 19 -9.96 -16.06 -9.39
C GLY A 19 -10.23 -17.13 -10.47
N TRP A 20 -10.30 -16.72 -11.75
CA TRP A 20 -10.54 -17.66 -12.87
C TRP A 20 -9.55 -18.83 -12.98
N PRO A 21 -8.24 -18.67 -12.63
CA PRO A 21 -7.31 -19.79 -12.59
C PRO A 21 -7.75 -20.94 -11.67
N LEU A 22 -8.48 -20.62 -10.60
CA LEU A 22 -9.05 -21.59 -9.67
C LEU A 22 -9.87 -22.66 -10.39
N LEU A 23 -10.79 -22.21 -11.22
CA LEU A 23 -11.69 -23.11 -11.97
C LEU A 23 -10.96 -23.90 -13.05
N ALA A 24 -9.90 -23.32 -13.63
CA ALA A 24 -9.09 -23.99 -14.66
C ALA A 24 -8.17 -25.11 -14.12
N MET A 25 -7.83 -25.07 -12.82
CA MET A 25 -6.84 -25.99 -12.22
C MET A 25 -7.43 -27.25 -11.62
N LEU A 26 -8.72 -27.30 -11.34
CA LEU A 26 -9.39 -28.49 -10.78
C LEU A 26 -9.25 -29.76 -11.65
N GLY A 27 -8.79 -29.62 -12.90
CA GLY A 27 -8.50 -30.72 -13.83
C GLY A 27 -7.02 -31.14 -13.96
N PHE A 28 -6.06 -30.49 -13.28
CA PHE A 28 -4.63 -30.70 -13.58
C PHE A 28 -3.81 -31.45 -12.51
N ALA A 29 -4.39 -31.85 -11.38
CA ALA A 29 -3.63 -32.39 -10.25
C ALA A 29 -3.53 -33.89 -10.24
N ARG A 30 -2.40 -34.47 -10.68
CA ARG A 30 -1.95 -35.79 -10.23
C ARG A 30 -1.09 -35.59 -8.98
N VAL A 31 -1.46 -36.26 -7.87
CA VAL A 31 -0.70 -36.21 -6.62
C VAL A 31 0.68 -36.85 -6.82
N ARG A 32 1.74 -36.13 -6.47
CA ARG A 32 3.11 -36.64 -6.52
C ARG A 32 3.45 -37.32 -5.22
N THR A 33 4.13 -38.48 -5.32
CA THR A 33 4.63 -39.21 -4.16
C THR A 33 5.92 -38.62 -3.63
N GLY A 34 6.05 -38.58 -2.30
CA GLY A 34 7.21 -38.02 -1.59
C GLY A 34 7.04 -36.55 -1.15
N PHE A 35 7.43 -36.27 0.10
CA PHE A 35 7.21 -34.96 0.78
C PHE A 35 7.67 -33.76 -0.06
N ARG A 36 8.92 -33.76 -0.53
CA ARG A 36 9.45 -32.63 -1.32
C ARG A 36 8.74 -32.48 -2.67
N ALA A 37 8.38 -33.60 -3.32
CA ALA A 37 7.67 -33.55 -4.59
C ALA A 37 6.24 -32.99 -4.39
N ALA A 38 5.58 -33.36 -3.28
CA ALA A 38 4.31 -32.78 -2.86
C ALA A 38 4.44 -31.28 -2.57
N MET A 39 5.46 -30.84 -1.82
CA MET A 39 5.69 -29.40 -1.53
C MET A 39 5.98 -28.61 -2.80
N THR A 40 6.73 -29.16 -3.75
CA THR A 40 6.93 -28.53 -5.07
C THR A 40 5.61 -28.38 -5.82
N GLN A 41 4.75 -29.39 -5.77
CA GLN A 41 3.44 -29.31 -6.40
C GLN A 41 2.55 -28.25 -5.73
N VAL A 42 2.55 -28.20 -4.41
CA VAL A 42 1.83 -27.20 -3.64
C VAL A 42 2.34 -25.80 -3.95
N HIS A 43 3.66 -25.60 -4.00
CA HIS A 43 4.27 -24.32 -4.39
C HIS A 43 3.84 -23.89 -5.80
N ASP A 44 3.92 -24.80 -6.79
CA ASP A 44 3.48 -24.56 -8.17
C ASP A 44 1.99 -24.16 -8.23
N MET A 45 1.15 -24.85 -7.47
CA MET A 45 -0.30 -24.62 -7.47
C MET A 45 -0.67 -23.34 -6.73
N ALA A 46 -0.23 -23.19 -5.50
CA ALA A 46 -0.50 -21.98 -4.73
C ALA A 46 0.05 -20.72 -5.43
N GLY A 47 1.26 -20.83 -6.02
CA GLY A 47 1.89 -19.75 -6.75
C GLY A 47 1.07 -19.26 -7.95
N ILE A 48 0.47 -20.15 -8.76
CA ILE A 48 -0.37 -19.70 -9.87
C ILE A 48 -1.73 -19.18 -9.39
N PHE A 49 -2.28 -19.77 -8.34
CA PHE A 49 -3.57 -19.39 -7.80
C PHE A 49 -3.59 -17.97 -7.23
N THR A 50 -2.58 -17.66 -6.43
CA THR A 50 -2.51 -16.41 -5.69
C THR A 50 -1.52 -15.41 -6.30
N GLY A 51 -0.69 -15.86 -7.26
CA GLY A 51 0.44 -15.10 -7.77
C GLY A 51 0.05 -13.77 -8.40
N TRP A 52 -1.04 -13.69 -9.15
CA TRP A 52 -1.49 -12.42 -9.72
C TRP A 52 -1.98 -11.46 -8.65
N LEU A 53 -2.72 -11.97 -7.66
CA LEU A 53 -3.17 -11.17 -6.52
C LEU A 53 -1.99 -10.70 -5.68
N ILE A 54 -1.07 -11.59 -5.33
CA ILE A 54 0.18 -11.27 -4.61
C ILE A 54 0.99 -10.23 -5.40
N TYR A 55 1.06 -10.35 -6.73
CA TYR A 55 1.79 -9.42 -7.57
C TYR A 55 1.26 -7.99 -7.45
N VAL A 56 -0.05 -7.79 -7.57
CA VAL A 56 -0.64 -6.44 -7.50
C VAL A 56 -0.63 -5.86 -6.09
N ILE A 57 -0.82 -6.69 -5.06
CA ILE A 57 -0.67 -6.31 -3.66
C ILE A 57 0.78 -5.89 -3.40
N THR A 58 1.76 -6.66 -3.85
CA THR A 58 3.18 -6.33 -3.71
C THR A 58 3.54 -5.04 -4.44
N LEU A 59 3.00 -4.83 -5.66
CA LEU A 59 3.25 -3.62 -6.44
C LEU A 59 2.79 -2.37 -5.69
N SER A 60 1.56 -2.37 -5.19
CA SER A 60 1.02 -1.25 -4.39
C SER A 60 1.76 -1.07 -3.07
N GLY A 61 2.10 -2.17 -2.36
CA GLY A 61 2.88 -2.12 -1.12
C GLY A 61 4.29 -1.57 -1.33
N THR A 62 4.94 -1.93 -2.45
CA THR A 62 6.26 -1.38 -2.82
C THR A 62 6.21 0.14 -3.01
N LEU A 63 5.19 0.65 -3.69
CA LEU A 63 4.98 2.10 -3.84
C LEU A 63 4.63 2.77 -2.51
N SER A 64 3.92 2.08 -1.62
CA SER A 64 3.51 2.60 -0.30
C SER A 64 4.68 2.91 0.64
N VAL A 65 5.86 2.35 0.41
CA VAL A 65 7.09 2.70 1.14
C VAL A 65 7.40 4.20 1.04
N PHE A 66 7.05 4.81 -0.10
CA PHE A 66 7.21 6.24 -0.38
C PHE A 66 5.87 7.00 -0.39
N ARG A 67 4.88 6.53 0.39
CA ARG A 67 3.54 7.13 0.50
C ARG A 67 3.55 8.64 0.76
N PRO A 68 4.33 9.18 1.73
CA PRO A 68 4.39 10.63 1.96
C PRO A 68 4.99 11.39 0.79
N GLU A 69 6.07 10.89 0.19
CA GLU A 69 6.74 11.51 -0.95
C GLU A 69 5.84 11.52 -2.20
N ILE A 70 5.13 10.43 -2.47
CA ILE A 70 4.15 10.37 -3.56
C ILE A 70 2.99 11.33 -3.29
N SER A 71 2.52 11.44 -2.03
CA SER A 71 1.46 12.37 -1.65
C SER A 71 1.87 13.82 -1.80
N LEU A 72 3.13 14.16 -1.55
CA LEU A 72 3.69 15.49 -1.77
C LEU A 72 3.86 15.77 -3.27
N TRP A 73 4.43 14.81 -4.02
CA TRP A 73 4.58 14.92 -5.48
C TRP A 73 3.24 15.15 -6.19
N ALA A 74 2.19 14.48 -5.70
CA ALA A 74 0.84 14.60 -6.24
C ALA A 74 0.16 15.95 -5.92
N ARG A 75 0.80 16.84 -5.15
CA ARG A 75 0.30 18.17 -4.76
C ARG A 75 1.34 19.24 -5.02
N PRO A 76 1.56 19.62 -6.30
CA PRO A 76 2.55 20.65 -6.65
C PRO A 76 2.26 22.01 -5.99
N GLU A 77 1.03 22.26 -5.56
CA GLU A 77 0.64 23.47 -4.83
C GLU A 77 1.37 23.63 -3.48
N LEU A 78 1.81 22.51 -2.88
CA LEU A 78 2.46 22.48 -1.55
C LEU A 78 3.99 22.63 -1.58
N ARG A 79 4.59 22.89 -2.73
CA ARG A 79 6.05 22.91 -2.90
C ARG A 79 6.71 24.22 -2.48
N ALA A 80 5.96 25.25 -2.14
CA ALA A 80 6.49 26.56 -1.82
C ALA A 80 6.76 26.73 -0.32
N GLY A 81 7.98 26.44 0.11
CA GLY A 81 8.54 26.89 1.38
C GLY A 81 8.63 25.85 2.50
N ALA A 82 9.53 26.11 3.46
CA ALA A 82 9.60 25.35 4.70
C ALA A 82 8.40 25.69 5.59
N VAL A 83 7.61 24.71 5.96
CA VAL A 83 6.45 24.87 6.84
C VAL A 83 6.82 24.40 8.25
N ASP A 84 6.53 25.22 9.25
CA ASP A 84 6.57 24.80 10.64
C ASP A 84 5.44 23.78 10.91
N PRO A 85 5.74 22.54 11.28
CA PRO A 85 4.74 21.52 11.54
C PRO A 85 3.71 21.88 12.61
N VAL A 86 4.13 22.63 13.63
CA VAL A 86 3.23 23.07 14.72
C VAL A 86 2.27 24.13 14.20
N ALA A 87 2.77 25.10 13.41
CA ALA A 87 1.94 26.13 12.80
C ALA A 87 0.92 25.53 11.83
N ALA A 88 1.36 24.61 10.95
CA ALA A 88 0.47 23.92 10.01
C ALA A 88 -0.61 23.09 10.71
N THR A 89 -0.25 22.40 11.80
CA THR A 89 -1.23 21.64 12.60
C THR A 89 -2.20 22.58 13.30
N SER A 90 -1.72 23.71 13.82
CA SER A 90 -2.58 24.72 14.44
C SER A 90 -3.56 25.37 13.45
N ALA A 91 -3.12 25.62 12.20
CA ALA A 91 -4.00 26.11 11.14
C ALA A 91 -5.11 25.08 10.81
N ALA A 92 -4.77 23.78 10.74
CA ALA A 92 -5.74 22.72 10.56
C ALA A 92 -6.81 22.67 11.67
N PHE A 93 -6.39 22.82 12.94
CA PHE A 93 -7.32 22.93 14.07
C PHE A 93 -8.23 24.15 13.96
N GLY A 94 -7.66 25.31 13.59
CA GLY A 94 -8.42 26.56 13.42
C GLY A 94 -9.52 26.39 12.35
N TRP A 95 -9.19 25.78 11.23
CA TRP A 95 -10.15 25.52 10.16
C TRP A 95 -11.25 24.53 10.59
N LEU A 96 -10.89 23.40 11.21
CA LEU A 96 -11.84 22.38 11.68
C LEU A 96 -12.79 22.95 12.76
N SER A 97 -12.29 23.79 13.64
CA SER A 97 -13.11 24.44 14.68
C SER A 97 -14.22 25.33 14.10
N GLN A 98 -14.00 25.89 12.90
CA GLN A 98 -14.98 26.73 12.23
C GLN A 98 -15.90 25.95 11.30
N HIS A 99 -15.39 24.88 10.64
CA HIS A 99 -16.11 24.20 9.55
C HIS A 99 -16.68 22.85 9.96
N ALA A 100 -16.15 22.20 11.00
CA ALA A 100 -16.62 20.92 11.51
C ALA A 100 -16.82 20.92 13.05
N PRO A 101 -17.44 21.96 13.66
CA PRO A 101 -17.56 22.06 15.13
C PRO A 101 -18.48 20.98 15.72
N HIS A 102 -19.40 20.45 14.92
CA HIS A 102 -20.39 19.45 15.36
C HIS A 102 -20.01 18.01 15.00
N ALA A 103 -18.83 17.79 14.45
CA ALA A 103 -18.31 16.44 14.22
C ALA A 103 -18.14 15.69 15.55
N SER A 104 -18.40 14.39 15.55
CA SER A 104 -18.19 13.56 16.74
C SER A 104 -16.72 13.44 17.10
N ALA A 105 -15.86 13.47 16.08
CA ALA A 105 -14.41 13.47 16.25
C ALA A 105 -13.69 14.08 15.05
N TRP A 106 -12.46 14.58 15.32
CA TRP A 106 -11.47 14.91 14.30
C TRP A 106 -10.28 13.98 14.45
N TYR A 107 -9.79 13.48 13.31
CA TYR A 107 -8.60 12.64 13.22
C TYR A 107 -7.57 13.39 12.37
N ILE A 108 -6.51 13.88 12.99
CA ILE A 108 -5.53 14.75 12.35
C ILE A 108 -4.19 14.04 12.31
N THR A 109 -3.62 13.86 11.11
CA THR A 109 -2.21 13.51 10.94
C THR A 109 -1.46 14.83 10.79
N PRO A 110 -0.58 15.19 11.76
CA PRO A 110 0.13 16.47 11.73
C PRO A 110 1.10 16.57 10.55
N ALA A 111 1.40 17.78 10.14
CA ALA A 111 2.45 18.06 9.17
C ALA A 111 3.81 17.54 9.68
N ARG A 112 4.65 17.04 8.78
CA ARG A 112 5.97 16.46 9.09
C ARG A 112 6.97 16.81 7.99
N ALA A 113 8.25 16.59 8.27
CA ALA A 113 9.32 16.82 7.29
C ALA A 113 9.13 16.08 5.95
N ARG A 114 8.52 14.89 5.95
CA ARG A 114 8.23 14.11 4.74
C ARG A 114 6.91 14.48 4.05
N ALA A 115 5.97 15.08 4.78
CA ALA A 115 4.69 15.55 4.30
C ALA A 115 4.38 16.87 5.03
N PRO A 116 4.81 18.04 4.48
CA PRO A 116 4.71 19.34 5.12
C PRO A 116 3.29 19.90 5.09
N PHE A 117 2.29 19.07 5.23
CA PHE A 117 0.86 19.40 5.29
C PHE A 117 0.13 18.43 6.22
N SER A 118 -0.97 18.87 6.78
CA SER A 118 -1.80 18.02 7.64
C SER A 118 -2.85 17.27 6.82
N TRP A 119 -3.12 16.02 7.22
CA TRP A 119 -4.34 15.31 6.83
C TRP A 119 -5.35 15.43 7.95
N ALA A 120 -6.59 15.73 7.63
CA ALA A 120 -7.69 15.67 8.57
C ALA A 120 -8.81 14.78 8.06
N ALA A 121 -9.43 14.05 8.99
CA ALA A 121 -10.66 13.34 8.75
C ALA A 121 -11.67 13.68 9.85
N TRP A 122 -12.94 13.86 9.47
CA TRP A 122 -14.05 14.18 10.38
C TRP A 122 -15.35 13.61 9.81
N ASP A 123 -16.35 13.43 10.68
CA ASP A 123 -17.69 13.09 10.24
C ASP A 123 -18.54 14.34 10.03
N GLU A 124 -19.29 14.37 8.97
CA GLU A 124 -20.26 15.42 8.68
C GLU A 124 -21.57 14.77 8.25
N ASN A 125 -22.62 14.89 9.08
CA ASN A 125 -23.93 14.29 8.83
C ASN A 125 -23.86 12.76 8.53
N GLY A 126 -23.00 12.03 9.22
CA GLY A 126 -22.79 10.59 9.03
C GLY A 126 -21.93 10.23 7.81
N VAL A 127 -21.37 11.22 7.11
CA VAL A 127 -20.41 11.04 6.03
C VAL A 127 -19.01 11.33 6.55
N PHE A 128 -18.11 10.37 6.40
CA PHE A 128 -16.72 10.52 6.80
C PHE A 128 -15.92 11.22 5.68
N ILE A 129 -15.48 12.43 5.96
CA ILE A 129 -14.70 13.26 5.04
C ILE A 129 -13.21 13.15 5.40
N GLN A 130 -12.35 13.05 4.40
CA GLN A 130 -10.91 13.07 4.58
C GLN A 130 -10.28 13.99 3.55
N ARG A 131 -9.47 14.97 3.98
CA ARG A 131 -8.80 15.95 3.13
C ARG A 131 -7.36 16.21 3.58
N ALA A 132 -6.51 16.54 2.62
CA ALA A 132 -5.28 17.26 2.89
C ALA A 132 -5.61 18.74 3.14
N LEU A 133 -4.96 19.34 4.10
CA LEU A 133 -5.18 20.74 4.48
C LEU A 133 -3.94 21.56 4.17
N ASP A 134 -4.17 22.75 3.63
CA ASP A 134 -3.11 23.71 3.36
C ASP A 134 -2.35 24.07 4.64
N PRO A 135 -1.02 24.01 4.65
CA PRO A 135 -0.24 24.20 5.86
C PRO A 135 -0.27 25.64 6.41
N ILE A 136 -0.69 26.63 5.59
CA ILE A 136 -0.76 28.04 5.99
C ILE A 136 -2.16 28.41 6.45
N THR A 137 -3.18 28.04 5.66
CA THR A 137 -4.57 28.45 5.91
C THR A 137 -5.37 27.39 6.69
N GLY A 138 -4.93 26.15 6.71
CA GLY A 138 -5.68 25.01 7.23
C GLY A 138 -6.84 24.58 6.32
N ALA A 139 -7.09 25.28 5.21
CA ALA A 139 -8.22 24.99 4.32
C ALA A 139 -7.89 23.90 3.30
N PRO A 140 -8.86 23.06 2.89
CA PRO A 140 -8.66 22.04 1.85
C PRO A 140 -8.74 22.62 0.42
N ASP A 141 -9.33 23.78 0.22
CA ASP A 141 -9.77 24.28 -1.09
C ASP A 141 -8.65 24.82 -1.98
N THR A 142 -7.50 25.13 -1.39
CA THR A 142 -6.31 25.62 -2.11
C THR A 142 -5.43 24.51 -2.66
N ILE A 143 -5.76 23.26 -2.32
CA ILE A 143 -4.98 22.07 -2.67
C ILE A 143 -5.86 21.13 -3.50
N ARG A 144 -5.30 20.53 -4.56
CA ARG A 144 -6.02 19.54 -5.35
C ARG A 144 -6.47 18.34 -4.50
N ASP A 145 -7.72 17.91 -4.70
CA ASP A 145 -8.26 16.69 -4.10
C ASP A 145 -7.66 15.47 -4.81
N THR A 146 -6.83 14.72 -4.11
CA THR A 146 -6.21 13.48 -4.58
C THR A 146 -5.88 12.58 -3.41
N LEU A 147 -5.92 11.27 -3.60
CA LEU A 147 -5.40 10.34 -2.59
C LEU A 147 -3.86 10.35 -2.55
N GLY A 148 -3.18 10.72 -3.64
CA GLY A 148 -1.71 10.67 -3.68
C GLY A 148 -1.20 9.27 -3.35
N GLY A 149 -0.20 9.18 -2.47
CA GLY A 149 0.35 7.90 -2.01
C GLY A 149 -0.62 7.02 -1.23
N ASP A 150 -1.71 7.61 -0.68
CA ASP A 150 -2.77 6.86 0.01
C ASP A 150 -3.54 5.93 -0.94
N PHE A 151 -3.60 6.24 -2.23
CA PHE A 151 -4.18 5.32 -3.22
C PHE A 151 -3.46 3.97 -3.20
N PHE A 152 -2.13 3.96 -3.27
CA PHE A 152 -1.34 2.71 -3.28
C PHE A 152 -1.39 2.00 -1.93
N TYR A 153 -1.32 2.76 -0.83
CA TYR A 153 -1.43 2.23 0.52
C TYR A 153 -2.78 1.53 0.74
N ARG A 154 -3.90 2.17 0.39
CA ARG A 154 -5.23 1.58 0.53
C ARG A 154 -5.44 0.41 -0.43
N PHE A 155 -4.96 0.52 -1.66
CA PHE A 155 -5.01 -0.59 -2.61
C PHE A 155 -4.28 -1.82 -2.07
N HIS A 156 -3.16 -1.65 -1.37
CA HIS A 156 -2.37 -2.74 -0.81
C HIS A 156 -3.14 -3.65 0.14
N PHE A 157 -4.02 -3.11 0.97
CA PHE A 157 -4.73 -3.90 1.97
C PHE A 157 -6.26 -3.92 1.82
N GLU A 158 -6.83 -3.07 0.96
CA GLU A 158 -8.28 -3.01 0.70
C GLU A 158 -8.66 -3.33 -0.76
N LEU A 159 -7.71 -3.33 -1.70
CA LEU A 159 -7.93 -3.59 -3.14
C LEU A 159 -9.01 -2.70 -3.76
N GLN A 160 -9.29 -1.54 -3.19
CA GLN A 160 -10.42 -0.65 -3.51
C GLN A 160 -11.80 -1.35 -3.42
N LEU A 161 -11.90 -2.42 -2.65
CA LEU A 161 -13.15 -3.14 -2.37
C LEU A 161 -13.80 -2.62 -1.08
N PRO A 162 -15.12 -2.76 -0.93
CA PRO A 162 -15.82 -2.43 0.32
C PRO A 162 -15.30 -3.27 1.50
N TYR A 163 -15.30 -2.65 2.69
CA TYR A 163 -15.04 -3.37 3.94
C TYR A 163 -16.13 -4.44 4.18
N PRO A 164 -15.79 -5.65 4.67
CA PRO A 164 -14.44 -6.14 5.03
C PRO A 164 -13.72 -6.88 3.89
N TRP A 165 -14.32 -7.00 2.70
CA TRP A 165 -13.94 -7.95 1.65
C TRP A 165 -12.51 -7.73 1.13
N GLY A 166 -12.14 -6.47 0.85
CA GLY A 166 -10.80 -6.18 0.37
C GLY A 166 -9.72 -6.60 1.36
N ARG A 167 -9.91 -6.28 2.64
CA ARG A 167 -8.98 -6.65 3.71
C ARG A 167 -8.92 -8.16 3.94
N LEU A 168 -10.04 -8.85 3.85
CA LEU A 168 -10.09 -10.31 3.97
C LEU A 168 -9.30 -10.99 2.84
N ILE A 169 -9.47 -10.54 1.60
CA ILE A 169 -8.73 -11.03 0.45
C ILE A 169 -7.24 -10.76 0.60
N ALA A 170 -6.86 -9.56 1.04
CA ALA A 170 -5.46 -9.20 1.27
C ALA A 170 -4.83 -10.06 2.39
N ALA A 171 -5.55 -10.32 3.48
CA ALA A 171 -5.11 -11.18 4.56
C ALA A 171 -4.89 -12.64 4.10
N ILE A 172 -5.82 -13.18 3.32
CA ILE A 172 -5.70 -14.52 2.71
C ILE A 172 -4.50 -14.57 1.75
N ALA A 173 -4.27 -13.51 0.96
CA ALA A 173 -3.11 -13.42 0.07
C ALA A 173 -1.79 -13.37 0.86
N ALA A 174 -1.73 -12.66 1.99
CA ALA A 174 -0.56 -12.62 2.86
C ALA A 174 -0.26 -14.00 3.46
N LEU A 175 -1.27 -14.71 3.98
CA LEU A 175 -1.12 -16.09 4.47
C LEU A 175 -0.67 -17.04 3.35
N ALA A 176 -1.25 -16.92 2.16
CA ALA A 176 -0.86 -17.70 0.99
C ALA A 176 0.61 -17.42 0.59
N LEU A 177 1.05 -16.16 0.67
CA LEU A 177 2.45 -15.80 0.38
C LEU A 177 3.40 -16.45 1.39
N VAL A 178 3.11 -16.41 2.71
CA VAL A 178 3.91 -17.12 3.74
C VAL A 178 4.03 -18.60 3.37
N PHE A 179 2.91 -19.23 3.02
CA PHE A 179 2.87 -20.63 2.67
C PHE A 179 3.66 -20.95 1.38
N VAL A 180 3.54 -20.10 0.36
CA VAL A 180 4.30 -20.24 -0.89
C VAL A 180 5.81 -20.09 -0.64
N LEU A 181 6.23 -19.14 0.20
CA LEU A 181 7.64 -18.95 0.57
C LEU A 181 8.20 -20.18 1.29
N LEU A 182 7.48 -20.70 2.30
CA LEU A 182 7.90 -21.90 3.05
C LEU A 182 7.99 -23.14 2.15
N THR A 183 6.98 -23.37 1.29
CA THR A 183 7.01 -24.49 0.34
C THR A 183 8.10 -24.32 -0.71
N GLY A 184 8.42 -23.09 -1.10
CA GLY A 184 9.54 -22.76 -2.00
C GLY A 184 10.89 -23.14 -1.40
N ILE A 185 11.12 -22.83 -0.11
CA ILE A 185 12.34 -23.24 0.61
C ILE A 185 12.50 -24.77 0.60
N VAL A 186 11.42 -25.49 0.90
CA VAL A 186 11.43 -26.98 0.90
C VAL A 186 11.63 -27.54 -0.50
N ALA A 187 11.01 -26.94 -1.51
CA ALA A 187 11.12 -27.38 -2.90
C ALA A 187 12.55 -27.23 -3.44
N HIS A 188 13.29 -26.20 -3.03
CA HIS A 188 14.61 -25.85 -3.57
C HIS A 188 15.75 -26.50 -2.77
N ARG A 189 16.28 -27.64 -3.26
CA ARG A 189 17.27 -28.47 -2.52
C ARG A 189 18.60 -27.76 -2.22
N ARG A 190 19.04 -26.82 -3.08
CA ARG A 190 20.35 -26.15 -3.02
C ARG A 190 20.23 -24.65 -2.98
N ILE A 191 19.31 -24.16 -2.14
CA ILE A 191 18.86 -22.76 -2.12
C ILE A 191 20.03 -21.75 -2.02
N PHE A 192 21.06 -22.05 -1.21
CA PHE A 192 22.22 -21.18 -1.03
C PHE A 192 23.36 -21.46 -2.01
N LEU A 193 23.50 -22.71 -2.47
CA LEU A 193 24.56 -23.11 -3.40
C LEU A 193 24.33 -22.54 -4.81
N ASP A 194 23.05 -22.47 -5.22
CA ASP A 194 22.66 -21.97 -6.53
C ASP A 194 22.45 -20.44 -6.56
N LEU A 195 22.62 -19.73 -5.43
CA LEU A 195 22.37 -18.30 -5.30
C LEU A 195 23.18 -17.45 -6.31
N PHE A 196 24.45 -17.81 -6.52
CA PHE A 196 25.35 -17.04 -7.40
C PHE A 196 25.42 -17.61 -8.83
N THR A 197 24.54 -18.52 -9.22
CA THR A 197 24.58 -19.20 -10.51
C THR A 197 23.65 -18.56 -11.56
N PHE A 198 23.61 -17.23 -11.66
CA PHE A 198 22.80 -16.57 -12.70
C PHE A 198 23.44 -16.74 -14.09
N ARG A 199 22.71 -17.38 -15.00
CA ARG A 199 23.13 -17.66 -16.39
C ARG A 199 22.29 -16.84 -17.36
N PRO A 200 22.77 -15.68 -17.82
CA PRO A 200 22.05 -14.85 -18.76
C PRO A 200 21.91 -15.52 -20.14
N LYS A 201 20.88 -15.16 -20.90
CA LYS A 201 20.63 -15.61 -22.29
C LYS A 201 20.44 -17.13 -22.49
N LYS A 202 20.10 -17.87 -21.43
CA LYS A 202 19.80 -19.32 -21.48
C LYS A 202 18.29 -19.64 -21.47
N GLY A 203 17.47 -18.70 -21.94
CA GLY A 203 16.02 -18.90 -22.06
C GLY A 203 15.32 -19.18 -20.72
N GLN A 204 14.62 -20.30 -20.62
CA GLN A 204 13.88 -20.66 -19.40
C GLN A 204 14.78 -20.84 -18.17
N ARG A 205 16.04 -21.25 -18.38
CA ARG A 205 17.01 -21.41 -17.29
C ARG A 205 17.37 -20.07 -16.66
N SER A 206 17.56 -19.01 -17.47
CA SER A 206 17.77 -17.65 -16.95
C SER A 206 16.61 -17.15 -16.10
N TRP A 207 15.37 -17.49 -16.48
CA TRP A 207 14.19 -17.13 -15.68
C TRP A 207 14.12 -17.88 -14.36
N LEU A 208 14.52 -19.16 -14.35
CA LEU A 208 14.63 -19.95 -13.13
C LEU A 208 15.72 -19.41 -12.21
N ASP A 209 16.89 -19.11 -12.78
CA ASP A 209 18.00 -18.51 -12.04
C ASP A 209 17.59 -17.13 -11.45
N ALA A 210 16.88 -16.28 -12.20
CA ALA A 210 16.36 -15.01 -11.71
C ALA A 210 15.33 -15.19 -10.59
N HIS A 211 14.40 -16.15 -10.73
CA HIS A 211 13.42 -16.49 -9.70
C HIS A 211 14.11 -16.90 -8.40
N ASN A 212 15.07 -17.81 -8.49
CA ASN A 212 15.82 -18.30 -7.34
C ASN A 212 16.67 -17.20 -6.69
N LEU A 213 17.44 -16.45 -7.50
CA LEU A 213 18.29 -15.37 -7.03
C LEU A 213 17.48 -14.30 -6.29
N ALA A 214 16.42 -13.78 -6.91
CA ALA A 214 15.57 -12.76 -6.30
C ALA A 214 14.84 -13.31 -5.06
N GLY A 215 14.38 -14.57 -5.11
CA GLY A 215 13.71 -15.21 -3.98
C GLY A 215 14.61 -15.39 -2.77
N VAL A 216 15.87 -15.80 -2.97
CA VAL A 216 16.81 -16.06 -1.87
C VAL A 216 17.46 -14.80 -1.35
N ALA A 217 17.82 -13.87 -2.23
CA ALA A 217 18.52 -12.62 -1.85
C ALA A 217 17.71 -11.77 -0.86
N ALA A 218 16.38 -11.75 -0.99
CA ALA A 218 15.51 -11.00 -0.10
C ALA A 218 14.61 -11.91 0.78
N LEU A 219 14.92 -13.19 0.90
CA LEU A 219 14.08 -14.16 1.62
C LEU A 219 13.72 -13.74 3.06
N PRO A 220 14.66 -13.25 3.89
CA PRO A 220 14.31 -12.78 5.24
C PRO A 220 13.29 -11.63 5.20
N PHE A 221 13.45 -10.69 4.27
CA PHE A 221 12.48 -9.61 4.08
C PHE A 221 11.13 -10.12 3.61
N HIS A 222 11.11 -11.01 2.61
CA HIS A 222 9.87 -11.56 2.08
C HIS A 222 9.09 -12.31 3.16
N LEU A 223 9.76 -13.12 3.99
CA LEU A 223 9.13 -13.83 5.11
C LEU A 223 8.61 -12.85 6.16
N THR A 224 9.43 -11.86 6.54
CA THR A 224 9.03 -10.84 7.52
C THR A 224 7.81 -10.07 7.05
N ILE A 225 7.83 -9.53 5.82
CA ILE A 225 6.73 -8.74 5.27
C ILE A 225 5.45 -9.57 5.09
N ALA A 226 5.56 -10.81 4.60
CA ALA A 226 4.40 -11.69 4.44
C ALA A 226 3.79 -12.07 5.80
N PHE A 227 4.62 -12.46 6.78
CA PHE A 227 4.16 -12.82 8.11
C PHE A 227 3.56 -11.64 8.86
N THR A 228 4.25 -10.50 8.90
CA THR A 228 3.75 -9.29 9.57
C THR A 228 2.49 -8.76 8.89
N GLY A 229 2.40 -8.83 7.56
CA GLY A 229 1.18 -8.49 6.82
C GLY A 229 -0.02 -9.37 7.19
N ALA A 230 0.20 -10.66 7.37
CA ALA A 230 -0.85 -11.57 7.85
C ALA A 230 -1.27 -11.24 9.29
N VAL A 231 -0.30 -10.88 10.16
CA VAL A 231 -0.58 -10.50 11.56
C VAL A 231 -1.34 -9.19 11.66
N THR A 232 -1.06 -8.20 10.81
CA THR A 232 -1.76 -6.90 10.84
C THR A 232 -3.26 -7.02 10.61
N LEU A 233 -3.70 -8.07 9.90
CA LEU A 233 -5.10 -8.34 9.60
C LEU A 233 -5.63 -9.60 10.32
N ALA A 234 -4.90 -10.11 11.32
CA ALA A 234 -5.23 -11.38 11.98
C ALA A 234 -6.59 -11.34 12.68
N SER A 235 -6.98 -10.23 13.31
CA SER A 235 -8.28 -10.07 13.96
C SER A 235 -9.46 -10.25 13.00
N LEU A 236 -9.27 -9.96 11.72
CA LEU A 236 -10.30 -10.12 10.70
C LEU A 236 -10.47 -11.57 10.25
N VAL A 237 -9.36 -12.33 10.13
CA VAL A 237 -9.39 -13.74 9.69
C VAL A 237 -9.49 -14.73 10.84
N MET A 238 -9.14 -14.33 12.05
CA MET A 238 -9.17 -15.16 13.27
C MET A 238 -9.83 -14.40 14.44
N PRO A 239 -11.10 -13.99 14.33
CA PRO A 239 -11.77 -13.21 15.37
C PRO A 239 -12.14 -14.05 16.60
N TRP A 240 -12.09 -15.36 16.53
CA TRP A 240 -12.59 -16.29 17.55
C TRP A 240 -12.04 -16.03 18.95
N ALA A 241 -10.73 -15.75 19.05
CA ALA A 241 -10.10 -15.52 20.35
C ALA A 241 -10.64 -14.24 21.03
N ALA A 242 -10.89 -13.19 20.26
CA ALA A 242 -11.51 -11.96 20.74
C ALA A 242 -12.99 -12.19 21.11
N LEU A 243 -13.76 -12.80 20.23
CA LEU A 243 -15.19 -13.05 20.41
C LEU A 243 -15.49 -14.07 21.54
N ALA A 244 -14.52 -14.91 21.91
CA ALA A 244 -14.67 -15.82 23.05
C ALA A 244 -14.61 -15.11 24.42
N HIS A 245 -14.02 -13.90 24.49
CA HIS A 245 -13.77 -13.18 25.73
C HIS A 245 -14.46 -11.81 25.79
N TYR A 246 -14.85 -11.26 24.64
CA TYR A 246 -15.49 -9.95 24.54
C TYR A 246 -16.85 -10.08 23.82
N PRO A 247 -17.86 -9.30 24.21
CA PRO A 247 -19.20 -9.37 23.62
C PRO A 247 -19.23 -9.00 22.14
N ASP A 248 -18.34 -8.11 21.70
CA ASP A 248 -18.23 -7.65 20.33
C ASP A 248 -16.83 -7.09 20.01
N ALA A 249 -16.62 -6.70 18.77
CA ALA A 249 -15.34 -6.15 18.32
C ALA A 249 -15.02 -4.79 18.96
N ALA A 250 -16.01 -3.96 19.25
CA ALA A 250 -15.82 -2.63 19.85
C ALA A 250 -15.34 -2.76 21.30
N ALA A 251 -15.91 -3.69 22.06
CA ALA A 251 -15.46 -4.00 23.43
C ALA A 251 -14.02 -4.53 23.44
N PHE A 252 -13.65 -5.36 22.46
CA PHE A 252 -12.27 -5.82 22.28
C PHE A 252 -11.31 -4.67 21.94
N GLU A 253 -11.67 -3.81 20.98
CA GLU A 253 -10.85 -2.66 20.57
C GLU A 253 -10.65 -1.68 21.74
N SER A 254 -11.72 -1.41 22.52
CA SER A 254 -11.63 -0.57 23.72
C SER A 254 -10.72 -1.16 24.79
N ALA A 255 -10.75 -2.47 24.98
CA ALA A 255 -9.85 -3.16 25.92
C ALA A 255 -8.41 -3.22 25.41
N LEU A 256 -8.22 -3.30 24.10
CA LEU A 256 -6.91 -3.29 23.46
C LEU A 256 -6.22 -1.92 23.60
N ALA A 257 -6.96 -0.83 23.40
CA ALA A 257 -6.43 0.53 23.41
C ALA A 257 -7.32 1.49 24.26
N PRO A 258 -7.41 1.28 25.57
CA PRO A 258 -8.29 2.07 26.45
C PRO A 258 -7.95 3.57 26.46
N SER A 259 -6.68 3.92 26.24
CA SER A 259 -6.23 5.30 26.12
C SER A 259 -6.74 6.03 24.87
N LEU A 260 -7.27 5.29 23.87
CA LEU A 260 -7.87 5.83 22.65
C LEU A 260 -9.40 5.89 22.70
N SER A 261 -10.03 5.46 23.78
CA SER A 261 -11.50 5.48 23.88
C SER A 261 -12.07 6.90 23.86
N SER A 262 -13.15 7.09 23.08
CA SER A 262 -13.91 8.34 23.09
C SER A 262 -14.75 8.43 24.37
N PRO A 263 -14.74 9.57 25.09
CA PRO A 263 -15.69 9.78 26.17
C PRO A 263 -17.11 9.97 25.59
N GLU A 264 -18.13 9.65 26.37
CA GLU A 264 -19.51 10.01 26.01
C GLU A 264 -19.68 11.53 26.01
N ALA A 265 -20.39 12.04 25.01
CA ALA A 265 -20.74 13.45 24.94
C ALA A 265 -21.72 13.80 26.06
N THR A 266 -21.50 14.94 26.73
CA THR A 266 -22.40 15.42 27.81
C THR A 266 -23.62 16.17 27.26
N GLY A 267 -23.60 16.57 26.00
CA GLY A 267 -24.59 17.48 25.40
C GLY A 267 -24.45 18.92 25.86
N THR A 268 -23.44 19.24 26.66
CA THR A 268 -23.17 20.60 27.14
C THR A 268 -22.12 21.25 26.28
N ALA A 269 -22.49 22.34 25.60
CA ALA A 269 -21.58 23.05 24.70
C ALA A 269 -20.38 23.65 25.46
N ALA A 270 -19.20 23.48 24.89
CA ALA A 270 -17.95 24.10 25.37
C ALA A 270 -17.00 24.33 24.20
N THR A 271 -16.11 25.30 24.35
CA THR A 271 -15.05 25.61 23.38
C THR A 271 -13.77 24.89 23.75
N LEU A 272 -13.02 24.45 22.73
CA LEU A 272 -11.68 23.89 22.90
C LEU A 272 -10.69 24.97 23.40
N ALA A 273 -9.75 24.55 24.24
CA ALA A 273 -8.59 25.37 24.57
C ALA A 273 -7.74 25.68 23.32
N PRO A 274 -6.95 26.76 23.35
CA PRO A 274 -5.97 27.02 22.31
C PRO A 274 -5.04 25.81 22.12
N ILE A 275 -4.91 25.32 20.89
CA ILE A 275 -4.17 24.07 20.63
C ILE A 275 -2.65 24.22 20.75
N GLY A 276 -2.11 25.44 20.54
CA GLY A 276 -0.66 25.69 20.58
C GLY A 276 0.04 25.19 21.85
N PRO A 277 -0.44 25.52 23.07
CA PRO A 277 0.12 25.00 24.30
C PRO A 277 0.07 23.46 24.41
N VAL A 278 -1.02 22.84 23.94
CA VAL A 278 -1.17 21.38 23.95
C VAL A 278 -0.14 20.73 23.03
N LEU A 279 0.06 21.28 21.82
CA LEU A 279 1.06 20.79 20.87
C LEU A 279 2.49 20.98 21.39
N ALA A 280 2.76 22.12 22.07
CA ALA A 280 4.06 22.39 22.67
C ALA A 280 4.38 21.40 23.80
N GLU A 281 3.43 21.15 24.72
CA GLU A 281 3.59 20.16 25.80
C GLU A 281 3.72 18.75 25.23
N ALA A 282 2.93 18.40 24.22
CA ALA A 282 3.04 17.10 23.54
C ALA A 282 4.41 16.93 22.87
N ALA A 283 4.93 17.96 22.19
CA ALA A 283 6.25 17.92 21.56
C ALA A 283 7.38 17.75 22.60
N GLU A 284 7.28 18.42 23.76
CA GLU A 284 8.25 18.31 24.85
C GLU A 284 8.28 16.89 25.44
N ARG A 285 7.11 16.24 25.59
CA ARG A 285 7.00 14.89 26.16
C ARG A 285 7.41 13.82 25.18
N LEU A 286 6.97 13.94 23.92
CA LEU A 286 7.28 12.96 22.85
C LEU A 286 8.73 13.07 22.33
N LYS A 287 9.36 14.24 22.45
CA LYS A 287 10.77 14.46 22.03
C LYS A 287 11.07 13.93 20.63
N THR A 288 11.99 12.98 20.56
CA THR A 288 12.43 12.33 19.32
C THR A 288 11.38 11.40 18.68
N GLU A 289 10.39 10.98 19.45
CA GLU A 289 9.31 10.12 18.93
C GLU A 289 8.48 10.84 17.87
N GLY A 290 8.26 12.16 18.06
CA GLY A 290 7.37 12.93 17.19
C GLY A 290 5.89 12.58 17.38
N MET A 291 5.02 13.40 16.78
CA MET A 291 3.57 13.19 16.79
C MET A 291 3.11 12.40 15.57
N ASN A 292 2.38 11.29 15.78
CA ASN A 292 1.82 10.48 14.71
C ASN A 292 0.44 10.96 14.29
N GLN A 293 -0.50 10.93 15.23
CA GLN A 293 -1.90 11.33 15.03
C GLN A 293 -2.41 12.09 16.23
N ILE A 294 -3.39 12.93 16.00
CA ILE A 294 -4.10 13.68 17.02
C ILE A 294 -5.58 13.40 16.83
N TYR A 295 -6.24 12.87 17.86
CA TYR A 295 -7.68 12.66 17.88
C TYR A 295 -8.30 13.74 18.76
N VAL A 296 -9.36 14.38 18.29
CA VAL A 296 -10.17 15.28 19.07
C VAL A 296 -11.56 14.69 19.14
N TYR A 297 -11.94 14.21 20.29
CA TYR A 297 -13.28 13.67 20.52
C TYR A 297 -14.19 14.76 21.06
N ASN A 298 -15.42 14.80 20.59
CA ASN A 298 -16.48 15.72 20.99
C ASN A 298 -16.03 17.19 20.98
N PRO A 299 -15.53 17.76 19.88
CA PRO A 299 -14.81 19.04 19.86
C PRO A 299 -15.59 20.25 20.38
N SER A 300 -16.92 20.20 20.38
CA SER A 300 -17.79 21.28 20.88
C SER A 300 -18.50 20.95 22.20
N ASP A 301 -18.08 19.89 22.90
CA ASP A 301 -18.72 19.42 24.14
C ASP A 301 -17.81 19.61 25.35
N LYS A 302 -18.42 19.71 26.54
CA LYS A 302 -17.68 19.78 27.80
C LYS A 302 -16.79 18.57 28.06
N ALA A 303 -17.14 17.40 27.51
CA ALA A 303 -16.34 16.18 27.56
C ALA A 303 -15.27 16.10 26.47
N ALA A 304 -15.00 17.21 25.77
CA ALA A 304 -13.96 17.24 24.74
C ALA A 304 -12.62 16.72 25.24
N THR A 305 -11.98 15.87 24.44
CA THR A 305 -10.69 15.28 24.79
C THR A 305 -9.77 15.30 23.58
N ILE A 306 -8.52 15.72 23.79
CA ILE A 306 -7.47 15.70 22.77
C ILE A 306 -6.50 14.55 23.11
N VAL A 307 -6.31 13.64 22.19
CA VAL A 307 -5.41 12.49 22.33
C VAL A 307 -4.29 12.62 21.30
N VAL A 308 -3.05 12.68 21.74
CA VAL A 308 -1.88 12.75 20.88
C VAL A 308 -1.13 11.43 20.94
N LEU A 309 -0.94 10.79 19.80
CA LEU A 309 -0.19 9.55 19.65
C LEU A 309 1.24 9.87 19.24
N GLY A 310 2.21 9.25 19.93
CA GLY A 310 3.61 9.26 19.52
C GLY A 310 3.82 8.50 18.21
N ASP A 311 4.76 8.96 17.38
CA ASP A 311 5.12 8.31 16.11
C ASP A 311 6.12 7.16 16.32
N ASN A 312 6.80 7.14 17.44
CA ASN A 312 7.84 6.16 17.77
C ASN A 312 8.90 6.02 16.66
N ASN A 313 9.26 7.14 16.00
CA ASN A 313 10.23 7.16 14.89
C ASN A 313 11.62 6.65 15.30
N ASP A 314 11.91 6.62 16.60
CA ASP A 314 13.17 6.17 17.18
C ASP A 314 13.17 4.67 17.54
N ARG A 315 12.04 3.99 17.40
CA ARG A 315 11.90 2.55 17.74
C ARG A 315 11.00 1.81 16.75
N ILE A 316 11.13 0.49 16.72
CA ILE A 316 10.37 -0.36 15.81
C ILE A 316 8.88 -0.44 16.19
N ALA A 317 8.59 -0.50 17.51
CA ALA A 317 7.22 -0.60 18.01
C ALA A 317 6.42 0.66 17.69
N PHE A 318 5.28 0.51 17.03
CA PHE A 318 4.46 1.62 16.54
C PHE A 318 3.35 2.00 17.52
N GLY A 319 3.18 3.31 17.77
CA GLY A 319 2.00 3.84 18.47
C GLY A 319 1.86 3.41 19.94
N THR A 320 2.97 3.23 20.66
CA THR A 320 2.95 2.76 22.05
C THR A 320 2.89 3.87 23.10
N HIS A 321 2.99 5.14 22.69
CA HIS A 321 2.96 6.30 23.59
C HIS A 321 1.73 7.17 23.29
N VAL A 322 0.91 7.41 24.29
CA VAL A 322 -0.35 8.16 24.18
C VAL A 322 -0.44 9.22 25.28
N LEU A 323 -0.60 10.48 24.84
CA LEU A 323 -0.88 11.61 25.70
C LEU A 323 -2.36 11.98 25.59
N ARG A 324 -3.04 12.19 26.69
CA ARG A 324 -4.44 12.59 26.73
C ARG A 324 -4.59 13.92 27.47
N PHE A 325 -5.28 14.86 26.84
CA PHE A 325 -5.51 16.21 27.37
C PHE A 325 -7.01 16.46 27.50
N GLU A 326 -7.41 17.25 28.50
CA GLU A 326 -8.76 17.80 28.59
C GLU A 326 -8.95 18.85 27.50
N GLY A 327 -9.97 18.68 26.64
CA GLY A 327 -10.18 19.57 25.51
C GLY A 327 -10.48 21.01 25.89
N LYS A 328 -11.18 21.25 26.99
CA LYS A 328 -11.60 22.57 27.46
C LYS A 328 -10.43 23.40 28.06
N THR A 329 -9.51 22.80 28.78
CA THR A 329 -8.44 23.51 29.50
C THR A 329 -7.06 23.30 28.88
N GLY A 330 -6.90 22.29 28.03
CA GLY A 330 -5.60 21.85 27.53
C GLY A 330 -4.75 21.13 28.58
N LYS A 331 -5.28 20.85 29.79
CA LYS A 331 -4.54 20.18 30.85
C LYS A 331 -4.29 18.71 30.50
N LEU A 332 -3.06 18.24 30.71
CA LEU A 332 -2.71 16.83 30.59
C LEU A 332 -3.48 15.99 31.63
N LEU A 333 -4.19 14.97 31.14
CA LEU A 333 -4.93 14.00 31.96
C LEU A 333 -4.14 12.72 32.19
N SER A 334 -3.45 12.23 31.15
CA SER A 334 -2.61 11.02 31.27
C SER A 334 -1.48 11.05 30.24
N ASP A 335 -0.41 10.39 30.62
CA ASP A 335 0.79 10.12 29.85
C ASP A 335 1.05 8.62 29.97
N THR A 336 0.83 7.86 28.90
CA THR A 336 0.71 6.40 28.98
C THR A 336 1.60 5.75 27.93
N HIS A 337 2.48 4.88 28.40
CA HIS A 337 3.24 3.96 27.55
C HIS A 337 2.58 2.57 27.57
N GLU A 338 2.49 1.96 26.40
CA GLU A 338 2.00 0.59 26.32
C GLU A 338 3.10 -0.39 26.74
N GLU A 339 2.89 -1.12 27.82
CA GLU A 339 3.87 -2.05 28.41
C GLU A 339 3.41 -3.52 28.36
N ARG A 340 2.15 -3.78 27.97
CA ARG A 340 1.63 -5.15 27.86
C ARG A 340 2.40 -5.93 26.79
N PRO A 341 3.03 -7.08 27.11
CA PRO A 341 3.94 -7.77 26.19
C PRO A 341 3.30 -8.15 24.86
N VAL A 342 2.03 -8.58 24.89
CA VAL A 342 1.30 -8.99 23.68
C VAL A 342 1.03 -7.80 22.76
N VAL A 343 0.63 -6.66 23.32
CA VAL A 343 0.35 -5.44 22.55
C VAL A 343 1.65 -4.86 21.99
N THR A 344 2.72 -4.84 22.80
CA THR A 344 4.04 -4.42 22.35
C THR A 344 4.59 -5.33 21.26
N ALA A 345 4.42 -6.65 21.37
CA ALA A 345 4.81 -7.58 20.30
C ALA A 345 4.04 -7.30 19.00
N PHE A 346 2.73 -7.06 19.07
CA PHE A 346 1.94 -6.65 17.90
C PHE A 346 2.44 -5.31 17.34
N ALA A 347 2.71 -4.32 18.19
CA ALA A 347 3.22 -3.01 17.78
C ALA A 347 4.58 -3.11 17.06
N VAL A 348 5.46 -4.04 17.50
CA VAL A 348 6.74 -4.34 16.80
C VAL A 348 6.49 -4.97 15.44
N LEU A 349 5.61 -5.97 15.34
CA LEU A 349 5.30 -6.63 14.07
C LEU A 349 4.63 -5.66 13.09
N TYR A 350 3.72 -4.83 13.58
CA TYR A 350 3.10 -3.78 12.77
C TYR A 350 4.13 -2.74 12.31
N GLY A 351 5.00 -2.29 13.20
CA GLY A 351 6.07 -1.34 12.88
C GLY A 351 7.05 -1.89 11.84
N LEU A 352 7.44 -3.16 11.95
CA LEU A 352 8.24 -3.85 10.94
C LEU A 352 7.53 -3.90 9.58
N HIS A 353 6.21 -4.06 9.57
CA HIS A 353 5.45 -4.09 8.32
C HIS A 353 5.38 -2.72 7.65
N VAL A 354 5.03 -1.67 8.39
CA VAL A 354 4.86 -0.32 7.84
C VAL A 354 6.16 0.47 7.69
N ALA A 355 7.23 0.01 8.34
CA ALA A 355 8.58 0.61 8.29
C ALA A 355 8.61 2.12 8.61
N HIS A 356 7.75 2.59 9.54
CA HIS A 356 7.67 4.01 9.91
C HIS A 356 8.98 4.55 10.48
N PHE A 357 9.70 3.72 11.27
CA PHE A 357 11.01 4.02 11.85
C PHE A 357 12.15 4.13 10.83
N ALA A 358 11.90 3.72 9.57
CA ALA A 358 12.97 3.48 8.61
C ALA A 358 13.57 4.79 8.06
N PRO A 359 14.87 5.04 8.24
CA PRO A 359 15.57 6.10 7.52
C PRO A 359 15.62 5.82 6.02
N LEU A 360 16.00 6.81 5.23
CA LEU A 360 15.96 6.74 3.76
C LEU A 360 16.62 5.48 3.18
N ALA A 361 17.79 5.09 3.69
CA ALA A 361 18.49 3.88 3.22
C ALA A 361 17.67 2.60 3.48
N THR A 362 17.09 2.46 4.68
CA THR A 362 16.25 1.31 5.01
C THR A 362 14.98 1.28 4.15
N ARG A 363 14.36 2.43 3.86
CA ARG A 363 13.20 2.50 2.94
C ARG A 363 13.57 2.02 1.53
N TRP A 364 14.75 2.35 1.02
CA TRP A 364 15.22 1.82 -0.26
C TRP A 364 15.46 0.31 -0.21
N LEU A 365 15.86 -0.26 0.94
CA LEU A 365 15.94 -1.71 1.11
C LEU A 365 14.55 -2.36 1.07
N TYR A 366 13.56 -1.78 1.75
CA TYR A 366 12.15 -2.24 1.67
C TYR A 366 11.62 -2.18 0.24
N PHE A 367 11.82 -1.05 -0.44
CA PHE A 367 11.43 -0.87 -1.84
C PHE A 367 12.11 -1.89 -2.76
N GLY A 368 13.42 -2.03 -2.65
CA GLY A 368 14.21 -3.00 -3.42
C GLY A 368 13.76 -4.45 -3.17
N SER A 369 13.48 -4.80 -1.91
CA SER A 369 12.93 -6.12 -1.56
C SER A 369 11.54 -6.35 -2.17
N GLY A 370 10.67 -5.33 -2.19
CA GLY A 370 9.39 -5.37 -2.88
C GLY A 370 9.56 -5.60 -4.38
N VAL A 371 10.51 -4.89 -5.03
CA VAL A 371 10.84 -5.12 -6.45
C VAL A 371 11.35 -6.55 -6.68
N LEU A 372 12.18 -7.09 -5.79
CA LEU A 372 12.63 -8.49 -5.88
C LEU A 372 11.44 -9.46 -5.74
N LEU A 373 10.46 -9.19 -4.87
CA LEU A 373 9.26 -10.01 -4.75
C LEU A 373 8.39 -9.95 -6.02
N LEU A 374 8.29 -8.80 -6.67
CA LEU A 374 7.63 -8.69 -7.99
C LEU A 374 8.34 -9.54 -9.05
N ILE A 375 9.69 -9.54 -9.07
CA ILE A 375 10.49 -10.37 -9.96
C ILE A 375 10.26 -11.86 -9.67
N VAL A 376 10.26 -12.27 -8.40
CA VAL A 376 9.97 -13.66 -7.98
C VAL A 376 8.60 -14.07 -8.46
N THR A 377 7.57 -13.29 -8.16
CA THR A 377 6.19 -13.63 -8.49
C THR A 377 5.97 -13.67 -10.01
N GLY A 378 6.39 -12.62 -10.72
CA GLY A 378 6.24 -12.53 -12.18
C GLY A 378 7.03 -13.61 -12.93
N SER A 379 8.27 -13.90 -12.50
CA SER A 379 9.06 -15.00 -13.08
C SER A 379 8.49 -16.38 -12.77
N GLY A 380 7.97 -16.59 -11.56
CA GLY A 380 7.30 -17.84 -11.17
C GLY A 380 6.06 -18.12 -12.04
N LEU A 381 5.17 -17.14 -12.21
CA LEU A 381 4.00 -17.22 -13.10
C LEU A 381 4.41 -17.56 -14.54
N ARG A 382 5.45 -16.89 -15.05
CA ARG A 382 5.99 -17.16 -16.40
C ARG A 382 6.57 -18.56 -16.53
N LEU A 383 7.35 -19.04 -15.54
CA LEU A 383 7.96 -20.36 -15.54
C LEU A 383 6.89 -21.46 -15.55
N TRP A 384 5.84 -21.28 -14.74
CA TRP A 384 4.72 -22.22 -14.68
C TRP A 384 3.98 -22.32 -16.01
N LEU A 385 3.64 -21.19 -16.63
CA LEU A 385 2.95 -21.11 -17.92
C LEU A 385 3.79 -21.74 -19.05
N ARG A 386 5.05 -21.32 -19.18
CA ARG A 386 5.95 -21.82 -20.23
C ARG A 386 6.22 -23.32 -20.15
N ARG A 387 6.30 -23.87 -18.93
CA ARG A 387 6.48 -25.32 -18.73
C ARG A 387 5.29 -26.11 -19.28
N ARG A 388 4.07 -25.57 -19.17
CA ARG A 388 2.85 -26.23 -19.62
C ARG A 388 2.60 -26.04 -21.11
N LEU A 389 2.79 -24.86 -21.65
CA LEU A 389 2.67 -24.56 -23.08
C LEU A 389 3.61 -25.42 -23.93
N ARG A 390 4.79 -25.81 -23.42
CA ARG A 390 5.69 -26.75 -24.10
C ARG A 390 5.17 -28.17 -24.21
N ARG A 391 4.18 -28.56 -23.41
CA ARG A 391 3.59 -29.92 -23.40
C ARG A 391 2.35 -30.02 -24.27
N GLY A 392 1.87 -28.91 -24.77
CA GLY A 392 0.72 -28.80 -25.64
C GLY A 392 -0.01 -27.49 -25.43
N ASP A 393 -0.47 -26.88 -26.49
CA ASP A 393 -1.26 -25.67 -26.46
C ASP A 393 -2.73 -26.03 -26.21
N SER A 394 -3.30 -25.46 -25.17
CA SER A 394 -4.74 -25.43 -24.96
C SER A 394 -5.24 -24.01 -24.93
N VAL A 395 -6.46 -23.78 -25.39
CA VAL A 395 -7.09 -22.44 -25.36
C VAL A 395 -7.01 -21.84 -23.95
N ARG A 396 -7.14 -22.67 -22.90
CA ARG A 396 -7.03 -22.24 -21.51
C ARG A 396 -5.63 -21.73 -21.17
N LEU A 397 -4.58 -22.41 -21.58
CA LEU A 397 -3.20 -21.99 -21.31
C LEU A 397 -2.83 -20.73 -22.07
N VAL A 398 -3.28 -20.59 -23.30
CA VAL A 398 -3.10 -19.36 -24.09
C VAL A 398 -3.83 -18.19 -23.44
N LEU A 399 -5.05 -18.40 -22.94
CA LEU A 399 -5.80 -17.38 -22.20
C LEU A 399 -5.07 -16.98 -20.91
N LEU A 400 -4.60 -17.93 -20.12
CA LEU A 400 -3.81 -17.66 -18.90
C LEU A 400 -2.52 -16.89 -19.22
N GLU A 401 -1.83 -17.20 -20.33
CA GLU A 401 -0.64 -16.46 -20.75
C GLU A 401 -0.98 -15.01 -21.09
N ARG A 402 -2.10 -14.76 -21.78
CA ARG A 402 -2.57 -13.40 -22.11
C ARG A 402 -3.00 -12.62 -20.87
N ILE A 403 -3.73 -13.25 -19.94
CA ILE A 403 -4.07 -12.63 -18.64
C ILE A 403 -2.78 -12.28 -17.88
N ASN A 404 -1.78 -13.18 -17.88
CA ASN A 404 -0.50 -12.90 -17.24
C ASN A 404 0.19 -11.65 -17.81
N VAL A 405 0.10 -11.43 -19.12
CA VAL A 405 0.59 -10.18 -19.75
C VAL A 405 -0.17 -8.96 -19.20
N GLY A 406 -1.51 -9.02 -19.19
CA GLY A 406 -2.37 -7.94 -18.73
C GLY A 406 -2.22 -7.61 -17.24
N VAL A 407 -1.83 -8.59 -16.41
CA VAL A 407 -1.56 -8.36 -15.00
C VAL A 407 -0.11 -7.92 -14.78
N VAL A 408 0.87 -8.73 -15.18
CA VAL A 408 2.28 -8.50 -14.81
C VAL A 408 2.89 -7.28 -15.52
N ALA A 409 2.49 -7.01 -16.76
CA ALA A 409 2.92 -5.80 -17.46
C ALA A 409 1.86 -4.69 -17.40
N GLY A 410 0.57 -5.04 -17.40
CA GLY A 410 -0.52 -4.07 -17.42
C GLY A 410 -0.74 -3.35 -16.10
N ALA A 411 -0.58 -4.01 -14.94
CA ALA A 411 -0.78 -3.36 -13.65
C ALA A 411 0.24 -2.24 -13.37
N PRO A 412 1.55 -2.41 -13.63
CA PRO A 412 2.50 -1.30 -13.49
C PRO A 412 2.17 -0.11 -14.39
N VAL A 413 1.76 -0.35 -15.65
CA VAL A 413 1.32 0.70 -16.59
C VAL A 413 0.06 1.39 -16.06
N ALA A 414 -0.94 0.64 -15.60
CA ALA A 414 -2.15 1.22 -15.02
C ALA A 414 -1.86 2.06 -13.77
N PHE A 415 -0.92 1.64 -12.93
CA PHE A 415 -0.52 2.41 -11.75
C PHE A 415 0.28 3.66 -12.13
N ALA A 416 1.06 3.60 -13.23
CA ALA A 416 1.72 4.78 -13.77
C ALA A 416 0.70 5.81 -14.30
N ALA A 417 -0.43 5.36 -14.86
CA ALA A 417 -1.51 6.24 -15.29
C ALA A 417 -2.12 7.08 -14.16
N PHE A 418 -2.03 6.63 -12.88
CA PHE A 418 -2.41 7.47 -11.73
C PHE A 418 -1.60 8.76 -11.66
N PHE A 419 -0.29 8.67 -11.85
CA PHE A 419 0.60 9.84 -11.82
C PHE A 419 0.30 10.80 -12.97
N LEU A 420 0.01 10.28 -14.16
CA LEU A 420 -0.39 11.11 -15.31
C LEU A 420 -1.76 11.75 -15.08
N ALA A 421 -2.75 10.99 -14.62
CA ALA A 421 -4.08 11.49 -14.32
C ALA A 421 -4.04 12.60 -13.27
N ASN A 422 -3.20 12.46 -12.24
CA ASN A 422 -3.02 13.47 -11.20
C ASN A 422 -2.58 14.84 -11.76
N HIS A 423 -1.78 14.89 -12.80
CA HIS A 423 -1.31 16.13 -13.40
C HIS A 423 -2.19 16.63 -14.54
N LEU A 424 -2.86 15.73 -15.27
CA LEU A 424 -3.62 16.06 -16.46
C LEU A 424 -5.10 16.42 -16.17
N LEU A 425 -5.68 15.87 -15.09
CA LEU A 425 -7.06 16.20 -14.73
C LEU A 425 -7.14 17.62 -14.15
N PRO A 426 -8.19 18.40 -14.49
CA PRO A 426 -8.41 19.73 -13.95
C PRO A 426 -8.45 19.72 -12.41
N VAL A 427 -7.84 20.73 -11.79
CA VAL A 427 -7.78 20.84 -10.30
C VAL A 427 -9.20 20.99 -9.73
N THR A 428 -10.08 21.69 -10.44
CA THR A 428 -11.47 21.99 -10.02
C THR A 428 -12.45 20.87 -10.36
N LEU A 429 -11.98 19.72 -10.86
CA LEU A 429 -12.85 18.59 -11.23
C LEU A 429 -13.56 18.03 -9.99
N ALA A 430 -14.87 17.93 -10.04
CA ALA A 430 -15.68 17.33 -8.97
C ALA A 430 -15.30 15.86 -8.75
N ASN A 431 -15.18 15.45 -7.48
CA ASN A 431 -14.75 14.12 -7.08
C ASN A 431 -13.42 13.68 -7.74
N ARG A 432 -12.48 14.60 -7.83
CA ARG A 432 -11.23 14.44 -8.56
C ARG A 432 -10.44 13.20 -8.10
N ALA A 433 -10.32 12.98 -6.81
CA ALA A 433 -9.63 11.81 -6.24
C ALA A 433 -10.23 10.48 -6.75
N GLU A 434 -11.56 10.41 -6.81
CA GLU A 434 -12.27 9.23 -7.34
C GLU A 434 -12.03 9.08 -8.86
N ARG A 435 -11.99 10.19 -9.62
CA ARG A 435 -11.70 10.15 -11.06
C ARG A 435 -10.31 9.64 -11.37
N GLU A 436 -9.30 9.99 -10.55
CA GLU A 436 -7.95 9.43 -10.66
C GLU A 436 -7.96 7.91 -10.54
N ILE A 437 -8.69 7.37 -9.56
CA ILE A 437 -8.85 5.92 -9.36
C ILE A 437 -9.55 5.28 -10.55
N GLN A 438 -10.63 5.90 -11.04
CA GLN A 438 -11.37 5.40 -12.21
C GLN A 438 -10.48 5.33 -13.46
N VAL A 439 -9.59 6.29 -13.67
CA VAL A 439 -8.60 6.25 -14.77
C VAL A 439 -7.70 5.03 -14.64
N VAL A 440 -7.17 4.74 -13.44
CA VAL A 440 -6.33 3.56 -13.22
C VAL A 440 -7.04 2.27 -13.63
N PHE A 441 -8.27 2.07 -13.14
CA PHE A 441 -9.03 0.86 -13.44
C PHE A 441 -9.46 0.78 -14.90
N ALA A 442 -9.86 1.90 -15.50
CA ALA A 442 -10.21 1.97 -16.92
C ALA A 442 -9.02 1.62 -17.82
N VAL A 443 -7.86 2.21 -17.55
CA VAL A 443 -6.61 1.88 -18.26
C VAL A 443 -6.27 0.42 -18.07
N TRP A 444 -6.30 -0.10 -16.85
CA TRP A 444 -5.97 -1.51 -16.60
C TRP A 444 -6.92 -2.47 -17.32
N PHE A 445 -8.21 -2.19 -17.30
CA PHE A 445 -9.22 -2.97 -18.02
C PHE A 445 -8.96 -2.96 -19.53
N LEU A 446 -8.68 -1.80 -20.11
CA LEU A 446 -8.35 -1.69 -21.54
C LEU A 446 -7.07 -2.44 -21.91
N LEU A 447 -6.03 -2.36 -21.06
CA LEU A 447 -4.78 -3.09 -21.26
C LEU A 447 -4.98 -4.61 -21.14
N LEU A 448 -5.86 -5.06 -20.24
CA LEU A 448 -6.23 -6.46 -20.11
C LEU A 448 -6.97 -6.95 -21.35
N LEU A 449 -7.96 -6.19 -21.83
CA LEU A 449 -8.66 -6.50 -23.10
C LEU A 449 -7.69 -6.56 -24.27
N LEU A 450 -6.78 -5.58 -24.38
CA LEU A 450 -5.73 -5.58 -25.40
C LEU A 450 -4.85 -6.84 -25.30
N ALA A 451 -4.44 -7.22 -24.11
CA ALA A 451 -3.64 -8.44 -23.90
C ALA A 451 -4.39 -9.70 -24.29
N LEU A 452 -5.73 -9.74 -24.08
CA LEU A 452 -6.58 -10.88 -24.44
C LEU A 452 -6.76 -11.03 -25.96
N THR A 453 -6.68 -9.94 -26.72
CA THR A 453 -6.86 -9.98 -28.19
C THR A 453 -5.56 -10.26 -28.95
N LEU A 454 -4.41 -9.98 -28.35
CA LEU A 454 -3.11 -10.09 -29.01
C LEU A 454 -2.36 -11.38 -28.64
N PRO A 455 -1.46 -11.87 -29.52
CA PRO A 455 -0.46 -12.84 -29.13
C PRO A 455 0.36 -12.31 -27.95
N ALA A 456 0.62 -13.13 -26.93
CA ALA A 456 1.27 -12.70 -25.69
C ALA A 456 2.57 -11.92 -25.91
N ARG A 457 3.39 -12.32 -26.91
CA ARG A 457 4.62 -11.60 -27.25
C ARG A 457 4.37 -10.15 -27.69
N LYS A 458 3.36 -9.93 -28.56
CA LYS A 458 2.97 -8.57 -28.99
C LYS A 458 2.44 -7.76 -27.81
N GLY A 459 1.63 -8.39 -26.95
CA GLY A 459 1.17 -7.77 -25.71
C GLY A 459 2.33 -7.26 -24.83
N TRP A 460 3.32 -8.10 -24.55
CA TRP A 460 4.52 -7.71 -23.81
C TRP A 460 5.27 -6.54 -24.47
N GLN A 461 5.41 -6.54 -25.80
CA GLN A 461 6.08 -5.48 -26.54
C GLN A 461 5.35 -4.15 -26.44
N ILE A 462 4.04 -4.14 -26.65
CA ILE A 462 3.21 -2.93 -26.60
C ILE A 462 3.22 -2.36 -25.17
N LEU A 463 3.00 -3.20 -24.16
CA LEU A 463 3.00 -2.74 -22.77
C LEU A 463 4.37 -2.23 -22.32
N ALA A 464 5.46 -2.79 -22.82
CA ALA A 464 6.80 -2.24 -22.58
C ALA A 464 6.99 -0.85 -23.21
N VAL A 465 6.44 -0.61 -24.42
CA VAL A 465 6.50 0.71 -25.05
C VAL A 465 5.63 1.72 -24.30
N LEU A 466 4.41 1.34 -23.92
CA LEU A 466 3.51 2.20 -23.15
C LEU A 466 4.11 2.55 -21.78
N GLY A 467 4.63 1.56 -21.06
CA GLY A 467 5.29 1.79 -19.78
C GLY A 467 6.53 2.69 -19.88
N ALA A 468 7.30 2.58 -20.97
CA ALA A 468 8.41 3.49 -21.21
C ALA A 468 7.93 4.93 -21.48
N ALA A 469 6.88 5.09 -22.31
CA ALA A 469 6.31 6.40 -22.64
C ALA A 469 5.72 7.08 -21.39
N GLU A 470 4.96 6.36 -20.56
CA GLU A 470 4.41 6.89 -19.31
C GLU A 470 5.51 7.27 -18.31
N ALA A 471 6.52 6.41 -18.15
CA ALA A 471 7.62 6.70 -17.25
C ALA A 471 8.42 7.94 -17.68
N ILE A 472 8.63 8.16 -18.98
CA ILE A 472 9.21 9.40 -19.51
C ILE A 472 8.27 10.58 -19.23
N GLY A 473 6.96 10.42 -19.48
CA GLY A 473 5.95 11.45 -19.21
C GLY A 473 5.95 11.88 -17.74
N ILE A 474 5.99 10.95 -16.80
CA ILE A 474 6.06 11.24 -15.36
C ILE A 474 7.35 12.01 -15.03
N SER A 475 8.49 11.62 -15.62
CA SER A 475 9.75 12.36 -15.43
C SER A 475 9.67 13.79 -15.95
N VAL A 476 9.02 14.02 -17.09
CA VAL A 476 8.80 15.37 -17.64
C VAL A 476 7.88 16.20 -16.74
N LEU A 477 6.80 15.62 -16.24
CA LEU A 477 5.86 16.27 -15.32
C LEU A 477 6.48 16.60 -13.96
N SER A 478 7.57 15.94 -13.59
CA SER A 478 8.35 16.23 -12.38
C SER A 478 9.26 17.45 -12.53
N ALA A 479 9.38 18.04 -13.73
CA ALA A 479 10.17 19.27 -13.93
C ALA A 479 9.41 20.52 -13.41
N PRO A 480 10.13 21.56 -12.93
CA PRO A 480 11.58 21.65 -12.76
C PRO A 480 12.07 20.83 -11.56
N TRP A 481 13.15 20.08 -11.73
CA TRP A 481 13.69 19.14 -10.73
C TRP A 481 14.42 19.88 -9.58
N GLY A 482 13.70 20.81 -8.94
CA GLY A 482 14.25 21.64 -7.88
C GLY A 482 14.24 20.97 -6.51
N GLU A 483 13.29 20.10 -6.28
CA GLU A 483 13.08 19.45 -4.99
C GLU A 483 13.55 17.99 -5.01
N ARG A 484 13.89 17.46 -3.82
CA ARG A 484 14.38 16.06 -3.67
C ARG A 484 13.35 15.02 -4.12
N VAL A 485 12.07 15.31 -3.94
CA VAL A 485 10.97 14.39 -4.29
C VAL A 485 10.83 14.27 -5.80
N GLU A 486 10.83 15.41 -6.53
CA GLU A 486 10.77 15.42 -7.99
C GLU A 486 11.98 14.71 -8.61
N CYS A 487 13.19 15.00 -8.10
CA CYS A 487 14.41 14.30 -8.53
C CYS A 487 14.30 12.79 -8.31
N GLY A 488 13.79 12.37 -7.15
CA GLY A 488 13.58 10.96 -6.82
C GLY A 488 12.57 10.26 -7.75
N VAL A 489 11.40 10.86 -7.95
CA VAL A 489 10.36 10.34 -8.84
C VAL A 489 10.87 10.27 -10.27
N SER A 490 11.55 11.33 -10.75
CA SER A 490 12.12 11.38 -12.09
C SER A 490 13.17 10.29 -12.31
N LEU A 491 14.10 10.11 -11.35
CA LEU A 491 15.14 9.08 -11.42
C LEU A 491 14.53 7.68 -11.51
N VAL A 492 13.59 7.35 -10.63
CA VAL A 492 12.90 6.04 -10.65
C VAL A 492 12.17 5.83 -11.96
N SER A 493 11.46 6.85 -12.44
CA SER A 493 10.73 6.78 -13.71
C SER A 493 11.66 6.56 -14.90
N LEU A 494 12.80 7.27 -14.97
CA LEU A 494 13.79 7.05 -16.03
C LEU A 494 14.43 5.66 -15.97
N CYS A 495 14.70 5.13 -14.78
CA CYS A 495 15.17 3.76 -14.61
C CYS A 495 14.12 2.75 -15.11
N LEU A 496 12.83 2.96 -14.80
CA LEU A 496 11.75 2.12 -15.31
C LEU A 496 11.62 2.21 -16.84
N ALA A 497 11.72 3.42 -17.42
CA ALA A 497 11.73 3.60 -18.87
C ALA A 497 12.89 2.82 -19.53
N ALA A 498 14.10 2.91 -18.98
CA ALA A 498 15.25 2.16 -19.46
C ALA A 498 15.03 0.63 -19.38
N CYS A 499 14.47 0.13 -18.28
CA CYS A 499 14.10 -1.28 -18.14
C CYS A 499 13.06 -1.72 -19.19
N CYS A 500 12.03 -0.93 -19.42
CA CYS A 500 11.00 -1.19 -20.43
C CYS A 500 11.59 -1.21 -21.85
N ILE A 501 12.43 -0.24 -22.19
CA ILE A 501 13.12 -0.17 -23.49
C ILE A 501 14.04 -1.39 -23.69
N GLN A 502 14.78 -1.77 -22.66
CA GLN A 502 15.66 -2.94 -22.71
C GLN A 502 14.83 -4.24 -22.87
N ALA A 503 13.73 -4.37 -22.16
CA ALA A 503 12.81 -5.50 -22.33
C ALA A 503 12.26 -5.57 -23.77
N PHE A 504 11.80 -4.45 -24.32
CA PHE A 504 11.35 -4.38 -25.71
C PHE A 504 12.44 -4.80 -26.72
N ARG A 505 13.65 -4.24 -26.58
CA ARG A 505 14.79 -4.60 -27.45
C ARG A 505 15.14 -6.09 -27.36
N SER A 506 15.13 -6.67 -26.18
CA SER A 506 15.42 -8.09 -25.98
C SER A 506 14.39 -8.99 -26.65
N MET A 507 13.11 -8.59 -26.64
CA MET A 507 12.04 -9.33 -27.31
C MET A 507 12.11 -9.24 -28.85
N ARG A 508 12.64 -8.14 -29.40
CA ARG A 508 12.86 -8.02 -30.87
C ARG A 508 14.00 -8.90 -31.36
N ARG A 509 15.16 -8.86 -30.71
CA ARG A 509 16.37 -9.62 -31.11
C ARG A 509 16.18 -11.13 -31.18
N VAL A 510 15.24 -11.69 -30.42
CA VAL A 510 14.89 -13.13 -30.48
C VAL A 510 14.20 -13.49 -31.80
N HIS A 511 13.72 -12.50 -32.58
CA HIS A 511 13.08 -12.73 -33.87
C HIS A 511 14.04 -12.59 -35.04
N ASP A 512 15.04 -11.73 -34.93
CA ASP A 512 15.99 -11.43 -36.00
C ASP A 512 17.15 -12.45 -36.04
N GLY A 513 17.16 -13.43 -35.15
CA GLY A 513 18.19 -14.48 -35.02
C GLY A 513 17.67 -15.92 -35.24
N VAL A 514 16.52 -16.08 -35.96
CA VAL A 514 15.99 -17.39 -36.41
C VAL A 514 15.97 -17.42 -37.93
#